data_ef9ba79c6c2d1ec14d37a91603892f51
#
_entry.id   ef9ba79c6c2d1ec14d37a91603892f51
#
_cell.length_a   1.000
_cell.length_b   1.000
_cell.length_c   1.000
_cell.angle_alpha   90.00
_cell.angle_beta   90.00
_cell.angle_gamma   90.00
#
_symmetry.space_group_name_H-M   'P 1'
#
loop_
_entity.id
_entity.type
_entity.pdbx_description
1 polymer ?
#
loop_
_entity_poly.entity_id
_entity_poly.type
_entity_poly.pdbx_seq_one_letter_code
_entity_poly.pdbx_strand_id
1 'polypeptide(L)'
;KSLSELDYDISVIDIDHAKCSRANEHLDVIVNQGNGSDEKLLKNINVAEADYVFCLTNSDETNLISSLQCHNLGAKKIIARLRDLDYSRNGNAIPPEKFGVDMVIHPEKEVAKEIIRLVKHPYADKFYEFEGGKAVLFSKKINHRSKLAGMTVEEFHKSNEDFKSLIVAVIR
;
A
#
# COMPACT_ATOMS: atom_id res chain seq x y z
N LYS A 1 6.27 -4.80 -10.19
CA LYS A 1 6.15 -4.20 -11.53
C LYS A 1 6.26 -2.67 -11.45
N SER A 2 5.39 -2.00 -10.68
CA SER A 2 5.43 -0.52 -10.61
C SER A 2 6.76 0.03 -10.06
N LEU A 3 7.37 -0.64 -9.10
CA LEU A 3 8.67 -0.21 -8.55
C LEU A 3 9.82 -0.50 -9.51
N SER A 4 9.81 -1.62 -10.23
CA SER A 4 10.85 -1.94 -11.22
C SER A 4 10.84 -0.99 -12.44
N GLU A 5 9.74 -0.27 -12.65
CA GLU A 5 9.62 0.77 -13.68
C GLU A 5 10.13 2.15 -13.19
N LEU A 6 10.53 2.27 -11.91
CA LEU A 6 10.92 3.52 -11.25
C LEU A 6 12.42 3.58 -10.88
N ASP A 7 13.25 2.76 -11.52
CA ASP A 7 14.72 2.76 -11.36
C ASP A 7 15.19 2.41 -9.92
N TYR A 8 14.47 1.46 -9.28
CA TYR A 8 14.87 0.89 -7.98
C TYR A 8 15.56 -0.45 -8.16
N ASP A 9 16.63 -0.68 -7.42
CA ASP A 9 17.26 -2.00 -7.29
C ASP A 9 16.38 -2.90 -6.40
N ILE A 10 15.80 -3.93 -6.98
CA ILE A 10 14.83 -4.79 -6.31
C ILE A 10 15.33 -6.23 -6.26
N SER A 11 15.40 -6.78 -5.05
CA SER A 11 15.57 -8.22 -4.82
C SER A 11 14.27 -8.85 -4.34
N VAL A 12 13.91 -9.97 -4.94
CA VAL A 12 12.69 -10.74 -4.60
C VAL A 12 13.09 -12.11 -4.08
N ILE A 13 12.45 -12.52 -2.99
CA ILE A 13 12.57 -13.88 -2.45
C ILE A 13 11.19 -14.54 -2.46
N ASP A 14 11.10 -15.72 -3.04
CA ASP A 14 9.90 -16.58 -2.91
C ASP A 14 10.36 -18.04 -2.85
N ILE A 15 9.64 -18.87 -2.11
CA ILE A 15 9.90 -20.31 -2.02
C ILE A 15 9.39 -21.05 -3.26
N ASP A 16 8.43 -20.50 -3.95
CA ASP A 16 7.77 -21.07 -5.11
C ASP A 16 8.59 -20.83 -6.38
N HIS A 17 9.12 -21.92 -6.94
CA HIS A 17 9.92 -21.88 -8.16
C HIS A 17 9.17 -21.24 -9.35
N ALA A 18 7.88 -21.55 -9.53
CA ALA A 18 7.10 -21.02 -10.65
C ALA A 18 6.90 -19.49 -10.55
N LYS A 19 6.75 -18.97 -9.32
CA LYS A 19 6.70 -17.51 -9.09
C LYS A 19 8.05 -16.86 -9.34
N CYS A 20 9.14 -17.49 -8.90
CA CYS A 20 10.51 -17.03 -9.16
C CYS A 20 10.79 -16.94 -10.66
N SER A 21 10.48 -18.00 -11.43
CA SER A 21 10.65 -18.02 -12.88
C SER A 21 9.85 -16.90 -13.55
N ARG A 22 8.58 -16.75 -13.19
CA ARG A 22 7.71 -15.69 -13.74
C ARG A 22 8.21 -14.28 -13.41
N ALA A 23 8.71 -14.07 -12.21
CA ALA A 23 9.28 -12.77 -11.81
C ALA A 23 10.53 -12.47 -12.65
N ASN A 24 11.41 -13.45 -12.82
CA ASN A 24 12.64 -13.31 -13.60
C ASN A 24 12.39 -13.07 -15.10
N GLU A 25 11.30 -13.62 -15.64
CA GLU A 25 10.94 -13.44 -17.05
C GLU A 25 10.28 -12.08 -17.37
N HIS A 26 9.60 -11.47 -16.39
CA HIS A 26 8.70 -10.35 -16.66
C HIS A 26 9.05 -9.07 -15.92
N LEU A 27 9.98 -9.13 -14.98
CA LEU A 27 10.35 -7.98 -14.15
C LEU A 27 11.86 -7.78 -14.17
N ASP A 28 12.29 -6.55 -14.12
CA ASP A 28 13.68 -6.18 -13.89
C ASP A 28 13.97 -6.21 -12.39
N VAL A 29 14.29 -7.40 -11.88
CA VAL A 29 14.53 -7.66 -10.46
C VAL A 29 15.51 -8.83 -10.28
N ILE A 30 16.24 -8.83 -9.19
CA ILE A 30 17.07 -9.96 -8.79
C ILE A 30 16.19 -10.97 -8.05
N VAL A 31 16.07 -12.19 -8.59
CA VAL A 31 15.21 -13.22 -8.00
C VAL A 31 16.05 -14.26 -7.25
N ASN A 32 15.68 -14.52 -6.01
CA ASN A 32 16.30 -15.51 -5.15
C ASN A 32 15.24 -16.52 -4.70
N GLN A 33 15.39 -17.79 -5.08
CA GLN A 33 14.49 -18.83 -4.61
C GLN A 33 14.89 -19.29 -3.21
N GLY A 34 13.95 -19.22 -2.26
CA GLY A 34 14.18 -19.69 -0.90
C GLY A 34 13.18 -19.18 0.11
N ASN A 35 13.42 -19.53 1.38
CA ASN A 35 12.60 -19.06 2.48
C ASN A 35 13.08 -17.67 2.94
N GLY A 36 12.19 -16.67 2.95
CA GLY A 36 12.49 -15.31 3.40
C GLY A 36 12.88 -15.17 4.88
N SER A 37 12.75 -16.24 5.68
CA SER A 37 13.23 -16.31 7.06
C SER A 37 14.60 -16.99 7.19
N ASP A 38 15.24 -17.39 6.11
CA ASP A 38 16.58 -18.01 6.13
C ASP A 38 17.66 -16.93 6.25
N GLU A 39 18.31 -16.90 7.39
CA GLU A 39 19.39 -15.94 7.69
C GLU A 39 20.55 -15.99 6.67
N LYS A 40 20.91 -17.18 6.19
CA LYS A 40 21.99 -17.32 5.22
C LYS A 40 21.63 -16.69 3.88
N LEU A 41 20.40 -16.92 3.42
CA LEU A 41 19.88 -16.32 2.22
C LEU A 41 19.84 -14.80 2.34
N LEU A 42 19.32 -14.27 3.45
CA LEU A 42 19.25 -12.83 3.71
C LEU A 42 20.65 -12.17 3.75
N LYS A 43 21.65 -12.84 4.33
CA LYS A 43 23.04 -12.38 4.29
C LYS A 43 23.61 -12.37 2.88
N ASN A 44 23.35 -13.40 2.10
CA ASN A 44 23.88 -13.53 0.74
C ASN A 44 23.36 -12.43 -0.21
N ILE A 45 22.16 -11.92 0.04
CA ILE A 45 21.56 -10.81 -0.73
C ILE A 45 21.85 -9.44 -0.14
N ASN A 46 22.72 -9.35 0.87
CA ASN A 46 23.09 -8.09 1.55
C ASN A 46 21.88 -7.31 2.08
N VAL A 47 20.95 -7.97 2.78
CA VAL A 47 19.75 -7.33 3.31
C VAL A 47 20.04 -6.12 4.20
N ALA A 48 21.23 -6.05 4.82
CA ALA A 48 21.70 -4.92 5.63
C ALA A 48 21.79 -3.60 4.82
N GLU A 49 22.01 -3.68 3.53
CA GLU A 49 22.11 -2.50 2.64
C GLU A 49 20.75 -2.05 2.11
N ALA A 50 19.71 -2.86 2.31
CA ALA A 50 18.37 -2.53 1.83
C ALA A 50 17.79 -1.31 2.57
N ASP A 51 17.30 -0.32 1.81
CA ASP A 51 16.58 0.82 2.38
C ASP A 51 15.20 0.42 2.91
N TYR A 52 14.56 -0.53 2.23
CA TYR A 52 13.25 -1.07 2.59
C TYR A 52 13.24 -2.59 2.44
N VAL A 53 12.68 -3.27 3.43
CA VAL A 53 12.35 -4.70 3.36
C VAL A 53 10.86 -4.88 3.50
N PHE A 54 10.25 -5.65 2.59
CA PHE A 54 8.83 -5.94 2.59
C PHE A 54 8.59 -7.43 2.85
N CYS A 55 8.11 -7.78 4.03
CA CYS A 55 7.72 -9.14 4.39
C CYS A 55 6.23 -9.36 4.07
N LEU A 56 5.94 -9.90 2.88
CA LEU A 56 4.59 -9.93 2.30
C LEU A 56 4.09 -11.33 1.99
N THR A 57 4.59 -12.36 2.66
CA THR A 57 4.12 -13.75 2.45
C THR A 57 2.66 -13.90 2.92
N ASN A 58 2.10 -15.07 2.70
CA ASN A 58 0.74 -15.39 3.16
C ASN A 58 0.67 -15.95 4.60
N SER A 59 1.80 -16.00 5.33
CA SER A 59 1.89 -16.40 6.74
C SER A 59 2.40 -15.23 7.57
N ASP A 60 1.63 -14.84 8.59
CA ASP A 60 1.98 -13.78 9.53
C ASP A 60 3.22 -14.14 10.33
N GLU A 61 3.34 -15.42 10.74
CA GLU A 61 4.49 -15.94 11.47
C GLU A 61 5.77 -15.84 10.63
N THR A 62 5.69 -16.23 9.35
CA THR A 62 6.82 -16.10 8.44
C THR A 62 7.21 -14.63 8.26
N ASN A 63 6.25 -13.73 8.12
CA ASN A 63 6.51 -12.30 7.97
C ASN A 63 7.17 -11.73 9.23
N LEU A 64 6.72 -12.11 10.42
CA LEU A 64 7.33 -11.68 11.68
C LEU A 64 8.75 -12.21 11.87
N ILE A 65 8.97 -13.50 11.57
CA ILE A 65 10.32 -14.10 11.71
C ILE A 65 11.27 -13.51 10.66
N SER A 66 10.82 -13.33 9.42
CA SER A 66 11.63 -12.66 8.39
C SER A 66 11.98 -11.23 8.80
N SER A 67 11.04 -10.49 9.37
CA SER A 67 11.28 -9.14 9.88
C SER A 67 12.34 -9.14 10.98
N LEU A 68 12.24 -10.06 11.95
CA LEU A 68 13.21 -10.18 13.03
C LEU A 68 14.63 -10.48 12.49
N GLN A 69 14.74 -11.39 11.53
CA GLN A 69 16.03 -11.71 10.91
C GLN A 69 16.61 -10.51 10.16
N CYS A 70 15.79 -9.82 9.35
CA CYS A 70 16.21 -8.62 8.64
C CYS A 70 16.65 -7.50 9.59
N HIS A 71 15.90 -7.29 10.68
CA HIS A 71 16.26 -6.32 11.72
C HIS A 71 17.62 -6.64 12.36
N ASN A 72 17.81 -7.89 12.76
CA ASN A 72 19.07 -8.34 13.38
C ASN A 72 20.26 -8.24 12.42
N LEU A 73 20.01 -8.33 11.11
CA LEU A 73 21.02 -8.16 10.07
C LEU A 73 21.28 -6.69 9.69
N GLY A 74 20.50 -5.75 10.23
CA GLY A 74 20.73 -4.32 10.07
C GLY A 74 19.92 -3.65 8.94
N ALA A 75 18.85 -4.27 8.46
CA ALA A 75 17.95 -3.64 7.50
C ALA A 75 17.36 -2.32 8.06
N LYS A 76 17.27 -1.27 7.23
CA LYS A 76 16.95 0.09 7.70
C LYS A 76 15.48 0.29 8.01
N LYS A 77 14.59 -0.24 7.17
CA LYS A 77 13.14 -0.09 7.35
C LYS A 77 12.40 -1.34 6.92
N ILE A 78 11.57 -1.87 7.80
CA ILE A 78 10.91 -3.15 7.62
C ILE A 78 9.40 -2.98 7.68
N ILE A 79 8.75 -3.45 6.64
CA ILE A 79 7.30 -3.38 6.46
C ILE A 79 6.76 -4.79 6.38
N ALA A 80 5.85 -5.16 7.28
CA ALA A 80 5.29 -6.50 7.32
C ALA A 80 3.79 -6.49 7.04
N ARG A 81 3.34 -7.46 6.26
CA ARG A 81 1.93 -7.77 6.11
C ARG A 81 1.49 -8.69 7.23
N LEU A 82 0.49 -8.27 7.99
CA LEU A 82 -0.16 -9.10 9.01
C LEU A 82 -1.68 -9.09 8.74
N ARG A 83 -2.27 -10.27 8.71
CA ARG A 83 -3.72 -10.44 8.54
C ARG A 83 -4.45 -10.43 9.86
N ASP A 84 -3.84 -11.09 10.86
CA ASP A 84 -4.43 -11.14 12.18
C ASP A 84 -4.33 -9.79 12.86
N LEU A 85 -5.51 -9.20 13.13
CA LEU A 85 -5.62 -7.91 13.80
C LEU A 85 -5.14 -7.96 15.26
N ASP A 86 -5.04 -9.14 15.84
CA ASP A 86 -4.57 -9.28 17.21
C ASP A 86 -3.11 -8.88 17.36
N TYR A 87 -2.29 -9.01 16.30
CA TYR A 87 -0.92 -8.47 16.29
C TYR A 87 -0.85 -6.94 16.34
N SER A 88 -1.93 -6.23 16.00
CA SER A 88 -1.95 -4.76 15.98
C SER A 88 -2.81 -4.13 17.09
N ARG A 89 -3.38 -4.94 18.00
CA ARG A 89 -4.16 -4.43 19.13
C ARG A 89 -3.24 -4.05 20.29
N ASN A 90 -3.50 -2.89 20.89
CA ASN A 90 -2.85 -2.50 22.13
C ASN A 90 -3.15 -3.54 23.22
N GLY A 91 -2.10 -4.17 23.77
CA GLY A 91 -2.23 -5.18 24.82
C GLY A 91 -1.76 -6.58 24.41
N ASN A 92 -1.30 -6.78 23.19
CA ASN A 92 -0.64 -8.03 22.81
C ASN A 92 0.63 -8.24 23.62
N ALA A 93 0.87 -9.50 24.00
CA ALA A 93 2.05 -9.88 24.77
C ALA A 93 3.37 -9.58 24.00
N ILE A 94 3.32 -9.66 22.66
CA ILE A 94 4.48 -9.39 21.79
C ILE A 94 4.02 -8.54 20.59
N PRO A 95 4.20 -7.22 20.64
CA PRO A 95 3.84 -6.34 19.55
C PRO A 95 4.80 -6.49 18.34
N PRO A 96 4.39 -6.17 17.11
CA PRO A 96 5.20 -6.31 15.89
C PRO A 96 6.55 -5.60 15.95
N GLU A 97 6.65 -4.50 16.68
CA GLU A 97 7.89 -3.73 16.89
C GLU A 97 8.97 -4.57 17.57
N LYS A 98 8.60 -5.56 18.38
CA LYS A 98 9.53 -6.52 18.99
C LYS A 98 10.16 -7.46 17.96
N PHE A 99 9.56 -7.59 16.79
CA PHE A 99 10.09 -8.31 15.64
C PHE A 99 10.81 -7.39 14.65
N GLY A 100 11.11 -6.16 15.03
CA GLY A 100 11.78 -5.18 14.16
C GLY A 100 10.89 -4.63 13.05
N VAL A 101 9.57 -4.74 13.17
CA VAL A 101 8.63 -4.20 12.17
C VAL A 101 8.40 -2.72 12.43
N ASP A 102 8.72 -1.87 11.45
CA ASP A 102 8.47 -0.43 11.51
C ASP A 102 7.06 -0.05 11.08
N MET A 103 6.48 -0.83 10.17
CA MET A 103 5.13 -0.59 9.67
C MET A 103 4.40 -1.90 9.38
N VAL A 104 3.17 -1.98 9.86
CA VAL A 104 2.27 -3.10 9.58
C VAL A 104 1.26 -2.71 8.50
N ILE A 105 1.09 -3.59 7.51
CA ILE A 105 0.04 -3.48 6.50
C ILE A 105 -1.01 -4.57 6.77
N HIS A 106 -2.28 -4.16 6.88
CA HIS A 106 -3.45 -5.03 6.95
C HIS A 106 -4.27 -4.87 5.67
N PRO A 107 -4.05 -5.66 4.62
CA PRO A 107 -4.74 -5.48 3.33
C PRO A 107 -6.26 -5.52 3.46
N GLU A 108 -6.78 -6.43 4.26
CA GLU A 108 -8.21 -6.61 4.47
C GLU A 108 -8.85 -5.37 5.13
N LYS A 109 -8.14 -4.74 6.07
CA LYS A 109 -8.58 -3.50 6.71
C LYS A 109 -8.58 -2.32 5.74
N GLU A 110 -7.57 -2.24 4.88
CA GLU A 110 -7.50 -1.17 3.88
C GLU A 110 -8.59 -1.33 2.81
N VAL A 111 -8.84 -2.56 2.36
CA VAL A 111 -9.96 -2.84 1.44
C VAL A 111 -11.31 -2.53 2.11
N ALA A 112 -11.51 -2.89 3.37
CA ALA A 112 -12.74 -2.56 4.09
C ALA A 112 -12.95 -1.05 4.21
N LYS A 113 -11.90 -0.28 4.50
CA LYS A 113 -11.97 1.20 4.51
C LYS A 113 -12.38 1.74 3.14
N GLU A 114 -11.80 1.21 2.07
CA GLU A 114 -12.13 1.62 0.71
C GLU A 114 -13.59 1.32 0.36
N ILE A 115 -14.10 0.13 0.71
CA ILE A 115 -15.51 -0.22 0.49
C ILE A 115 -16.43 0.72 1.26
N ILE A 116 -16.14 0.98 2.54
CA ILE A 116 -16.91 1.93 3.35
C ILE A 116 -16.89 3.33 2.72
N ARG A 117 -15.75 3.76 2.19
CA ARG A 117 -15.60 5.04 1.50
C ARG A 117 -16.50 5.12 0.27
N LEU A 118 -16.49 4.09 -0.57
CA LEU A 118 -17.34 4.01 -1.76
C LEU A 118 -18.84 4.03 -1.41
N VAL A 119 -19.23 3.35 -0.35
CA VAL A 119 -20.62 3.34 0.13
C VAL A 119 -21.06 4.70 0.68
N LYS A 120 -20.17 5.37 1.42
CA LYS A 120 -20.45 6.70 1.99
C LYS A 120 -20.47 7.80 0.93
N HIS A 121 -19.69 7.66 -0.13
CA HIS A 121 -19.50 8.70 -1.15
C HIS A 121 -19.76 8.16 -2.58
N PRO A 122 -20.97 7.66 -2.87
CA PRO A 122 -21.31 7.03 -4.17
C PRO A 122 -21.28 8.02 -5.34
N TYR A 123 -21.25 9.32 -5.04
CA TYR A 123 -21.16 10.39 -6.04
C TYR A 123 -19.73 10.64 -6.54
N ALA A 124 -18.70 10.15 -5.82
CA ALA A 124 -17.29 10.38 -6.15
C ALA A 124 -16.67 9.17 -6.83
N ASP A 125 -15.93 9.38 -7.91
CA ASP A 125 -15.13 8.33 -8.55
C ASP A 125 -13.80 8.11 -7.80
N LYS A 126 -13.22 9.20 -7.28
CA LYS A 126 -12.08 9.18 -6.34
C LYS A 126 -12.37 10.14 -5.20
N PHE A 127 -11.96 9.77 -4.01
CA PHE A 127 -12.21 10.55 -2.80
C PHE A 127 -11.00 10.48 -1.87
N TYR A 128 -10.55 11.63 -1.41
CA TYR A 128 -9.42 11.76 -0.49
C TYR A 128 -9.81 12.62 0.70
N GLU A 129 -9.54 12.15 1.90
CA GLU A 129 -9.73 12.89 3.13
C GLU A 129 -8.37 13.37 3.66
N PHE A 130 -8.35 14.61 4.13
CA PHE A 130 -7.20 15.22 4.77
C PHE A 130 -7.57 15.65 6.19
N GLU A 131 -6.61 15.58 7.12
CA GLU A 131 -6.76 16.01 8.50
C GLU A 131 -8.04 15.46 9.19
N GLY A 132 -8.30 14.13 9.02
CA GLY A 132 -9.45 13.49 9.64
C GLY A 132 -10.80 13.94 9.10
N GLY A 133 -10.88 14.31 7.82
CA GLY A 133 -12.12 14.75 7.17
C GLY A 133 -12.38 16.25 7.23
N LYS A 134 -11.44 17.06 7.75
CA LYS A 134 -11.57 18.53 7.76
C LYS A 134 -11.51 19.13 6.36
N ALA A 135 -10.77 18.49 5.46
CA ALA A 135 -10.77 18.81 4.04
C ALA A 135 -10.93 17.53 3.23
N VAL A 136 -11.68 17.62 2.14
CA VAL A 136 -11.91 16.50 1.23
C VAL A 136 -11.64 16.94 -0.20
N LEU A 137 -11.02 16.05 -0.96
CA LEU A 137 -10.87 16.19 -2.41
C LEU A 137 -11.55 15.00 -3.08
N PHE A 138 -12.43 15.27 -4.02
CA PHE A 138 -13.03 14.19 -4.79
C PHE A 138 -13.07 14.52 -6.29
N SER A 139 -13.05 13.50 -7.11
CA SER A 139 -13.27 13.62 -8.54
C SER A 139 -14.60 13.01 -8.95
N LYS A 140 -15.19 13.57 -9.99
CA LYS A 140 -16.40 13.05 -10.60
C LYS A 140 -16.28 13.11 -12.13
N LYS A 141 -16.43 11.95 -12.76
CA LYS A 141 -16.53 11.89 -14.22
C LYS A 141 -17.92 12.35 -14.65
N ILE A 142 -17.96 13.41 -15.43
CA ILE A 142 -19.21 13.96 -15.97
C ILE A 142 -19.46 13.30 -17.33
N ASN A 143 -20.59 12.63 -17.46
CA ASN A 143 -21.05 12.11 -18.74
C ASN A 143 -22.06 13.09 -19.38
N HIS A 144 -22.39 12.88 -20.65
CA HIS A 144 -23.30 13.75 -21.41
C HIS A 144 -24.74 13.82 -20.85
N ARG A 145 -25.14 12.91 -19.96
CA ARG A 145 -26.45 12.91 -19.28
C ARG A 145 -26.39 13.64 -17.94
N SER A 146 -25.23 14.04 -17.48
CA SER A 146 -25.08 14.78 -16.24
C SER A 146 -25.67 16.17 -16.37
N LYS A 147 -26.35 16.66 -15.34
CA LYS A 147 -26.82 18.07 -15.28
C LYS A 147 -25.66 19.09 -15.32
N LEU A 148 -24.43 18.63 -15.03
CA LEU A 148 -23.23 19.46 -15.06
C LEU A 148 -22.58 19.51 -16.44
N ALA A 149 -23.05 18.68 -17.41
CA ALA A 149 -22.49 18.67 -18.76
C ALA A 149 -22.80 19.98 -19.48
N GLY A 150 -21.77 20.64 -19.98
CA GLY A 150 -21.90 21.92 -20.69
C GLY A 150 -21.95 23.16 -19.79
N MET A 151 -22.03 23.00 -18.45
CA MET A 151 -21.96 24.14 -17.54
C MET A 151 -20.55 24.70 -17.46
N THR A 152 -20.44 26.01 -17.34
CA THR A 152 -19.20 26.68 -16.93
C THR A 152 -18.98 26.56 -15.43
N VAL A 153 -17.75 26.78 -14.97
CA VAL A 153 -17.42 26.79 -13.52
C VAL A 153 -18.23 27.87 -12.80
N GLU A 154 -18.44 29.03 -13.45
CA GLU A 154 -19.22 30.13 -12.89
C GLU A 154 -20.69 29.76 -12.70
N GLU A 155 -21.32 29.13 -13.70
CA GLU A 155 -22.70 28.63 -13.62
C GLU A 155 -22.84 27.56 -12.53
N PHE A 156 -21.87 26.67 -12.38
CA PHE A 156 -21.83 25.69 -11.31
C PHE A 156 -21.84 26.36 -9.93
N HIS A 157 -20.99 27.37 -9.71
CA HIS A 157 -20.95 28.07 -8.42
C HIS A 157 -22.24 28.84 -8.13
N LYS A 158 -22.80 29.52 -9.12
CA LYS A 158 -24.08 30.23 -8.96
C LYS A 158 -25.25 29.29 -8.62
N SER A 159 -25.25 28.10 -9.22
CA SER A 159 -26.34 27.12 -8.96
C SER A 159 -26.16 26.31 -7.68
N ASN A 160 -25.02 26.42 -7.02
CA ASN A 160 -24.65 25.66 -5.83
C ASN A 160 -24.03 26.57 -4.73
N GLU A 161 -24.60 27.74 -4.52
CA GLU A 161 -24.09 28.75 -3.55
C GLU A 161 -23.95 28.22 -2.12
N ASP A 162 -24.85 27.32 -1.70
CA ASP A 162 -24.81 26.67 -0.40
C ASP A 162 -23.72 25.60 -0.26
N PHE A 163 -23.19 25.13 -1.38
CA PHE A 163 -22.15 24.11 -1.40
C PHE A 163 -20.77 24.73 -1.44
N LYS A 164 -20.15 24.88 -0.27
CA LYS A 164 -18.80 25.43 -0.13
C LYS A 164 -17.75 24.48 -0.75
N SER A 165 -17.57 24.56 -2.04
CA SER A 165 -16.59 23.77 -2.78
C SER A 165 -15.74 24.64 -3.68
N LEU A 166 -14.51 24.18 -3.93
CA LEU A 166 -13.60 24.75 -4.91
C LEU A 166 -13.34 23.75 -6.01
N ILE A 167 -13.60 24.12 -7.25
CA ILE A 167 -13.19 23.33 -8.42
C ILE A 167 -11.68 23.57 -8.62
N VAL A 168 -10.88 22.53 -8.34
CA VAL A 168 -9.41 22.60 -8.44
C VAL A 168 -8.94 22.34 -9.85
N ALA A 169 -9.59 21.42 -10.59
CA ALA A 169 -9.21 21.07 -11.95
C ALA A 169 -10.38 20.54 -12.75
N VAL A 170 -10.37 20.79 -14.05
CA VAL A 170 -11.25 20.18 -15.05
C VAL A 170 -10.36 19.52 -16.10
N ILE A 171 -10.48 18.19 -16.25
CA ILE A 171 -9.73 17.39 -17.22
C ILE A 171 -10.68 17.00 -18.33
N ARG A 172 -10.33 17.32 -19.59
CA ARG A 172 -11.09 17.04 -20.81
C ARG A 172 -10.45 15.93 -21.63
#